data_8ab4820bd51d0563d9bf5742121b513c
#
_entry.id   8ab4820bd51d0563d9bf5742121b513c
#
_cell.length_a   1.000
_cell.length_b   1.000
_cell.length_c   1.000
_cell.angle_alpha   90.00
_cell.angle_beta   90.00
_cell.angle_gamma   90.00
#
_symmetry.space_group_name_H-M   'P 1'
#
loop_
_entity.id
_entity.type
_entity.pdbx_description
1 polymer ?
#
loop_
_entity_poly.entity_id
_entity_poly.type
_entity_poly.pdbx_seq_one_letter_code
_entity_poly.pdbx_strand_id
1 'polypeptide(L)'
;MKIRPVILCGGAGRRLWTNHKKYQAKQFINFGGWTLMQKTLERVRNPIFDYPIISTNQKYLKQVRFHLKKNKVKKYKIVLEPAKKNTAPAILASSLIKDIPKDQPLMFFPADHLIEKTHIFNKAIYNNKKNLNNKNIFIFGIKPTNPSSEYGYFLTKKINKNINKVTKFIEKPSKSKAKQVITKKGYWNSGIFFLRKDSLINNFKKIQKKTYRYCLDSVNKAKLKNNTFYLNKSSFIKSVDKSFDYAILEKAKEINAIKLNIPWSDLGSWMEISKIYQKNKLKYLKKKNVYYRPWGKYINLFEGKNFLVKELTINSKSSISLQKHHHRSEHWMVTQGKPKITINKKTFFKKANESVFIPTGAIHRIENYFKKSVKIIEVQTGSILRENDIVRYRDIYGRIK
;
A
#
# COMPACT_ATOMS: atom_id res chain seq x y z
N MET A 1 5.98 24.66 17.07
CA MET A 1 5.14 24.54 15.87
C MET A 1 4.68 23.10 15.73
N LYS A 2 3.40 22.82 15.37
CA LYS A 2 2.88 21.47 15.09
C LYS A 2 3.41 20.97 13.74
N ILE A 3 3.44 19.64 13.54
CA ILE A 3 3.88 19.02 12.29
C ILE A 3 2.70 19.00 11.32
N ARG A 4 2.91 19.42 10.07
CA ARG A 4 1.92 19.33 9.00
C ARG A 4 1.98 17.94 8.34
N PRO A 5 0.98 17.07 8.53
CA PRO A 5 0.97 15.78 7.85
C PRO A 5 0.47 15.94 6.42
N VAL A 6 1.18 15.33 5.48
CA VAL A 6 0.80 15.24 4.06
C VAL A 6 0.58 13.76 3.73
N ILE A 7 -0.64 13.40 3.38
CA ILE A 7 -1.02 12.02 3.06
C ILE A 7 -1.04 11.85 1.54
N LEU A 8 -0.17 11.00 1.04
CA LEU A 8 -0.04 10.69 -0.39
C LEU A 8 -1.05 9.60 -0.77
N CYS A 9 -2.12 9.98 -1.43
CA CYS A 9 -3.28 9.14 -1.74
C CYS A 9 -3.55 9.03 -3.26
N GLY A 10 -2.51 9.11 -4.08
CA GLY A 10 -2.59 9.01 -5.56
C GLY A 10 -2.34 7.60 -6.12
N GLY A 11 -1.82 6.69 -5.32
CA GLY A 11 -1.45 5.33 -5.71
C GLY A 11 -2.65 4.44 -6.04
N ALA A 12 -2.52 3.63 -7.09
CA ALA A 12 -3.58 2.73 -7.54
C ALA A 12 -3.52 1.33 -6.90
N GLY A 13 -2.39 0.97 -6.24
CA GLY A 13 -2.23 -0.37 -5.66
C GLY A 13 -2.26 -1.52 -6.69
N ARG A 14 -1.80 -1.27 -7.93
CA ARG A 14 -1.94 -2.21 -9.07
C ARG A 14 -1.36 -3.61 -8.82
N ARG A 15 -0.35 -3.73 -7.97
CA ARG A 15 0.28 -5.02 -7.63
C ARG A 15 -0.68 -6.04 -7.02
N LEU A 16 -1.74 -5.59 -6.36
CA LEU A 16 -2.79 -6.46 -5.81
C LEU A 16 -3.83 -6.90 -6.86
N TRP A 17 -3.92 -6.19 -7.98
CA TRP A 17 -4.96 -6.37 -8.98
C TRP A 17 -4.34 -6.44 -10.37
N THR A 18 -3.91 -7.62 -10.77
CA THR A 18 -3.48 -7.86 -12.17
C THR A 18 -4.71 -7.96 -13.07
N ASN A 19 -4.78 -7.11 -14.09
CA ASN A 19 -5.76 -7.18 -15.21
C ASN A 19 -7.25 -6.89 -14.94
N HIS A 20 -7.64 -6.18 -13.88
CA HIS A 20 -9.06 -5.87 -13.64
C HIS A 20 -9.46 -4.44 -14.03
N LYS A 21 -10.53 -4.26 -14.82
CA LYS A 21 -11.10 -2.93 -15.19
C LYS A 21 -11.76 -2.19 -14.02
N LYS A 22 -12.21 -2.90 -12.97
CA LYS A 22 -12.90 -2.33 -11.79
C LYS A 22 -12.14 -2.64 -10.49
N TYR A 23 -10.90 -2.20 -10.34
CA TYR A 23 -10.19 -2.37 -9.07
C TYR A 23 -10.40 -1.19 -8.12
N GLN A 24 -10.50 -1.49 -6.83
CA GLN A 24 -10.49 -0.50 -5.76
C GLN A 24 -9.06 -0.21 -5.36
N ALA A 25 -8.68 1.08 -5.21
CA ALA A 25 -7.34 1.41 -4.76
C ALA A 25 -7.11 0.89 -3.33
N LYS A 26 -5.94 0.33 -3.08
CA LYS A 26 -5.56 -0.41 -1.86
C LYS A 26 -5.91 0.33 -0.57
N GLN A 27 -5.67 1.64 -0.51
CA GLN A 27 -5.96 2.47 0.65
C GLN A 27 -7.44 2.55 1.05
N PHE A 28 -8.35 2.20 0.15
CA PHE A 28 -9.80 2.24 0.38
C PHE A 28 -10.42 0.85 0.54
N ILE A 29 -9.65 -0.24 0.38
CA ILE A 29 -10.13 -1.60 0.64
C ILE A 29 -10.56 -1.69 2.11
N ASN A 30 -11.73 -2.28 2.35
CA ASN A 30 -12.23 -2.51 3.70
C ASN A 30 -11.65 -3.82 4.26
N PHE A 31 -10.83 -3.71 5.30
CA PHE A 31 -10.18 -4.82 5.99
C PHE A 31 -10.92 -5.21 7.28
N GLY A 32 -12.19 -5.61 7.17
CA GLY A 32 -12.97 -5.97 8.35
C GLY A 32 -13.42 -4.76 9.20
N GLY A 33 -14.05 -3.78 8.55
CA GLY A 33 -14.59 -2.58 9.21
C GLY A 33 -13.68 -1.35 9.17
N TRP A 34 -12.45 -1.47 8.69
CA TRP A 34 -11.51 -0.36 8.59
C TRP A 34 -10.77 -0.35 7.24
N THR A 35 -10.19 0.79 6.87
CA THR A 35 -9.36 0.97 5.67
C THR A 35 -7.99 1.53 6.04
N LEU A 36 -6.99 1.36 5.16
CA LEU A 36 -5.66 1.95 5.39
C LEU A 36 -5.70 3.48 5.44
N MET A 37 -6.54 4.10 4.60
CA MET A 37 -6.79 5.53 4.66
C MET A 37 -7.33 5.96 6.03
N GLN A 38 -8.29 5.20 6.59
CA GLN A 38 -8.80 5.46 7.94
C GLN A 38 -7.70 5.35 9.00
N LYS A 39 -6.89 4.28 8.97
CA LYS A 39 -5.76 4.11 9.90
C LYS A 39 -4.72 5.22 9.79
N THR A 40 -4.49 5.73 8.59
CA THR A 40 -3.60 6.87 8.37
C THR A 40 -4.18 8.17 8.92
N LEU A 41 -5.48 8.41 8.72
CA LEU A 41 -6.18 9.57 9.32
C LEU A 41 -6.20 9.50 10.85
N GLU A 42 -6.45 8.33 11.44
CA GLU A 42 -6.40 8.11 12.90
C GLU A 42 -5.00 8.42 13.46
N ARG A 43 -3.94 8.00 12.77
CA ARG A 43 -2.54 8.25 13.18
C ARG A 43 -2.21 9.73 13.26
N VAL A 44 -2.69 10.53 12.31
CA VAL A 44 -2.40 11.97 12.27
C VAL A 44 -3.35 12.82 13.14
N ARG A 45 -4.24 12.21 13.91
CA ARG A 45 -5.03 12.90 14.93
C ARG A 45 -4.24 13.25 16.20
N ASN A 46 -3.06 12.67 16.37
CA ASN A 46 -2.24 12.96 17.54
C ASN A 46 -1.96 14.47 17.64
N PRO A 47 -1.99 15.08 18.84
CA PRO A 47 -1.81 16.53 19.05
C PRO A 47 -0.48 17.11 18.52
N ILE A 48 0.53 16.29 18.26
CA ILE A 48 1.78 16.70 17.60
C ILE A 48 1.56 17.18 16.17
N PHE A 49 0.48 16.72 15.52
CA PHE A 49 0.14 17.09 14.16
C PHE A 49 -0.84 18.26 14.09
N ASP A 50 -0.73 19.01 13.01
CA ASP A 50 -1.73 19.97 12.57
C ASP A 50 -2.73 19.31 11.61
N TYR A 51 -3.67 20.05 11.01
CA TYR A 51 -4.61 19.48 10.06
C TYR A 51 -3.88 18.87 8.84
N PRO A 52 -4.42 17.75 8.28
CA PRO A 52 -3.78 17.05 7.19
C PRO A 52 -3.97 17.74 5.84
N ILE A 53 -2.98 17.57 4.97
CA ILE A 53 -3.08 17.80 3.54
C ILE A 53 -3.15 16.44 2.87
N ILE A 54 -4.09 16.22 1.96
CA ILE A 54 -4.22 14.98 1.19
C ILE A 54 -3.89 15.25 -0.26
N SER A 55 -2.79 14.68 -0.76
CA SER A 55 -2.46 14.68 -2.19
C SER A 55 -3.15 13.51 -2.86
N THR A 56 -3.96 13.79 -3.88
CA THR A 56 -4.75 12.77 -4.59
C THR A 56 -5.07 13.22 -6.01
N ASN A 57 -5.70 12.35 -6.79
CA ASN A 57 -6.15 12.66 -8.16
C ASN A 57 -7.69 12.64 -8.26
N GLN A 58 -8.22 13.08 -9.41
CA GLN A 58 -9.66 13.18 -9.65
C GLN A 58 -10.40 11.86 -9.41
N LYS A 59 -9.80 10.73 -9.77
CA LYS A 59 -10.41 9.40 -9.61
C LYS A 59 -10.76 9.07 -8.16
N TYR A 60 -9.95 9.54 -7.21
CA TYR A 60 -10.10 9.20 -5.78
C TYR A 60 -10.70 10.33 -4.93
N LEU A 61 -10.98 11.48 -5.50
CA LEU A 61 -11.49 12.65 -4.77
C LEU A 61 -12.77 12.34 -3.96
N LYS A 62 -13.74 11.65 -4.56
CA LYS A 62 -14.98 11.24 -3.88
C LYS A 62 -14.70 10.34 -2.67
N GLN A 63 -13.82 9.35 -2.84
CA GLN A 63 -13.44 8.41 -1.77
C GLN A 63 -12.65 9.10 -0.65
N VAL A 64 -11.74 10.01 -0.99
CA VAL A 64 -11.01 10.81 0.00
C VAL A 64 -11.98 11.65 0.84
N ARG A 65 -12.91 12.37 0.21
CA ARG A 65 -13.93 13.17 0.91
C ARG A 65 -14.83 12.31 1.80
N PHE A 66 -15.25 11.13 1.31
CA PHE A 66 -16.01 10.17 2.11
C PHE A 66 -15.24 9.76 3.38
N HIS A 67 -13.96 9.39 3.25
CA HIS A 67 -13.14 9.00 4.40
C HIS A 67 -12.88 10.15 5.38
N LEU A 68 -12.65 11.36 4.90
CA LEU A 68 -12.53 12.55 5.75
C LEU A 68 -13.79 12.80 6.56
N LYS A 69 -14.97 12.75 5.92
CA LYS A 69 -16.28 12.88 6.58
C LYS A 69 -16.51 11.75 7.61
N LYS A 70 -16.33 10.48 7.19
CA LYS A 70 -16.50 9.29 8.05
C LYS A 70 -15.62 9.36 9.29
N ASN A 71 -14.39 9.87 9.14
CA ASN A 71 -13.45 10.03 10.25
C ASN A 71 -13.58 11.39 10.98
N LYS A 72 -14.63 12.17 10.75
CA LYS A 72 -14.90 13.45 11.42
C LYS A 72 -13.71 14.43 11.39
N VAL A 73 -12.95 14.46 10.27
CA VAL A 73 -11.84 15.40 10.06
C VAL A 73 -12.43 16.76 9.68
N LYS A 74 -12.48 17.69 10.61
CA LYS A 74 -13.12 19.01 10.41
C LYS A 74 -12.25 19.96 9.58
N LYS A 75 -10.93 19.97 9.78
CA LYS A 75 -9.98 20.86 9.09
C LYS A 75 -9.02 20.03 8.25
N TYR A 76 -8.92 20.33 6.97
CA TYR A 76 -8.04 19.67 6.01
C TYR A 76 -7.86 20.50 4.74
N LYS A 77 -6.86 20.16 3.94
CA LYS A 77 -6.69 20.63 2.54
C LYS A 77 -6.54 19.42 1.63
N ILE A 78 -6.99 19.55 0.40
CA ILE A 78 -6.77 18.56 -0.66
C ILE A 78 -5.96 19.21 -1.76
N VAL A 79 -4.90 18.55 -2.21
CA VAL A 79 -4.15 18.92 -3.41
C VAL A 79 -4.50 17.92 -4.49
N LEU A 80 -5.20 18.39 -5.52
CA LEU A 80 -5.70 17.55 -6.60
C LEU A 80 -4.73 17.56 -7.78
N GLU A 81 -4.02 16.45 -7.94
CA GLU A 81 -3.08 16.22 -9.01
C GLU A 81 -3.81 15.98 -10.34
N PRO A 82 -3.55 16.78 -11.40
CA PRO A 82 -4.23 16.62 -12.68
C PRO A 82 -3.71 15.47 -13.54
N ALA A 83 -2.54 14.91 -13.17
CA ALA A 83 -1.90 13.79 -13.84
C ALA A 83 -1.10 12.94 -12.86
N LYS A 84 -0.90 11.67 -13.18
CA LYS A 84 -0.07 10.76 -12.38
C LYS A 84 1.42 11.04 -12.69
N LYS A 85 2.17 11.56 -11.70
CA LYS A 85 3.58 11.93 -11.80
C LYS A 85 4.46 11.37 -10.68
N ASN A 86 3.99 10.29 -10.03
CA ASN A 86 4.70 9.69 -8.91
C ASN A 86 4.83 10.63 -7.69
N THR A 87 5.63 10.24 -6.67
CA THR A 87 5.60 10.92 -5.36
C THR A 87 6.40 12.22 -5.28
N ALA A 88 7.42 12.43 -6.12
CA ALA A 88 8.21 13.67 -6.02
C ALA A 88 7.41 14.94 -6.34
N PRO A 89 6.67 15.05 -7.46
CA PRO A 89 5.83 16.22 -7.72
C PRO A 89 4.65 16.34 -6.73
N ALA A 90 4.07 15.23 -6.28
CA ALA A 90 2.99 15.23 -5.29
C ALA A 90 3.44 15.84 -3.95
N ILE A 91 4.61 15.41 -3.45
CA ILE A 91 5.26 15.93 -2.24
C ILE A 91 5.55 17.42 -2.39
N LEU A 92 6.17 17.82 -3.50
CA LEU A 92 6.56 19.20 -3.72
C LEU A 92 5.33 20.12 -3.85
N ALA A 93 4.37 19.78 -4.70
CA ALA A 93 3.19 20.61 -4.91
C ALA A 93 2.36 20.77 -3.61
N SER A 94 2.22 19.68 -2.82
CA SER A 94 1.53 19.73 -1.53
C SER A 94 2.24 20.63 -0.51
N SER A 95 3.54 20.84 -0.65
CA SER A 95 4.34 21.69 0.23
C SER A 95 4.37 23.15 -0.20
N LEU A 96 4.08 23.43 -1.47
CA LEU A 96 4.13 24.78 -2.04
C LEU A 96 2.84 25.58 -1.83
N ILE A 97 1.75 24.97 -1.33
CA ILE A 97 0.51 25.71 -1.04
C ILE A 97 0.80 26.85 -0.04
N LYS A 98 0.11 28.00 -0.22
CA LYS A 98 0.43 29.26 0.44
C LYS A 98 0.36 29.21 1.97
N ASP A 99 -0.53 28.42 2.52
CA ASP A 99 -0.82 28.35 3.97
C ASP A 99 0.24 27.62 4.81
N ILE A 100 1.37 27.23 4.24
CA ILE A 100 2.42 26.52 4.96
C ILE A 100 3.61 27.45 5.18
N PRO A 101 3.96 27.78 6.41
CA PRO A 101 5.16 28.58 6.73
C PRO A 101 6.44 27.94 6.21
N LYS A 102 7.46 28.78 5.96
CA LYS A 102 8.74 28.35 5.36
C LYS A 102 9.47 27.32 6.23
N ASP A 103 9.44 27.45 7.52
CA ASP A 103 10.11 26.58 8.50
C ASP A 103 9.21 25.45 9.03
N GLN A 104 7.97 25.32 8.51
CA GLN A 104 7.00 24.31 8.94
C GLN A 104 7.59 22.91 8.83
N PRO A 105 7.59 22.11 9.93
CA PRO A 105 7.85 20.68 9.85
C PRO A 105 6.76 19.97 9.04
N LEU A 106 7.15 19.26 8.02
CA LEU A 106 6.28 18.46 7.15
C LEU A 106 6.56 16.98 7.35
N MET A 107 5.51 16.20 7.35
CA MET A 107 5.64 14.73 7.40
C MET A 107 4.77 14.10 6.34
N PHE A 108 5.40 13.29 5.48
CA PHE A 108 4.76 12.65 4.34
C PHE A 108 4.45 11.19 4.67
N PHE A 109 3.19 10.80 4.46
CA PHE A 109 2.69 9.45 4.71
C PHE A 109 2.11 8.85 3.45
N PRO A 110 2.50 7.63 3.05
CA PRO A 110 1.69 6.83 2.15
C PRO A 110 0.32 6.53 2.79
N ALA A 111 -0.76 6.69 2.02
CA ALA A 111 -2.13 6.42 2.51
C ALA A 111 -2.43 4.93 2.69
N ASP A 112 -1.56 4.06 2.17
CA ASP A 112 -1.78 2.63 1.97
C ASP A 112 -0.83 1.73 2.77
N HIS A 113 -0.10 2.30 3.74
CA HIS A 113 0.77 1.54 4.64
C HIS A 113 0.11 1.27 5.99
N LEU A 114 0.29 0.06 6.50
CA LEU A 114 -0.09 -0.30 7.86
C LEU A 114 1.10 -0.03 8.80
N ILE A 115 0.84 0.73 9.87
CA ILE A 115 1.79 0.98 10.95
C ILE A 115 1.06 0.67 12.25
N GLU A 116 1.57 -0.31 12.96
CA GLU A 116 1.09 -0.64 14.32
C GLU A 116 1.92 0.11 15.38
N LYS A 117 1.50 0.02 16.65
CA LYS A 117 2.17 0.67 17.79
C LYS A 117 2.43 2.18 17.56
N THR A 118 1.38 2.88 17.16
CA THR A 118 1.43 4.32 16.81
C THR A 118 2.00 5.20 17.93
N HIS A 119 1.89 4.79 19.21
CA HIS A 119 2.50 5.51 20.33
C HIS A 119 4.03 5.52 20.24
N ILE A 120 4.68 4.39 19.88
CA ILE A 120 6.14 4.31 19.68
C ILE A 120 6.55 5.18 18.50
N PHE A 121 5.78 5.11 17.40
CA PHE A 121 6.00 5.93 16.22
C PHE A 121 5.95 7.43 16.55
N ASN A 122 4.91 7.88 17.26
CA ASN A 122 4.73 9.28 17.65
C ASN A 122 5.83 9.75 18.63
N LYS A 123 6.26 8.90 19.57
CA LYS A 123 7.40 9.19 20.47
C LYS A 123 8.71 9.38 19.69
N ALA A 124 8.94 8.54 18.68
CA ALA A 124 10.12 8.67 17.81
C ALA A 124 10.12 9.99 17.03
N ILE A 125 8.96 10.43 16.52
CA ILE A 125 8.80 11.73 15.86
C ILE A 125 9.07 12.87 16.83
N TYR A 126 8.43 12.85 17.99
CA TYR A 126 8.56 13.88 19.01
C TYR A 126 10.03 14.10 19.40
N ASN A 127 10.76 13.01 19.69
CA ASN A 127 12.18 13.05 20.08
C ASN A 127 13.10 13.61 18.99
N ASN A 128 12.73 13.48 17.70
CA ASN A 128 13.56 13.91 16.58
C ASN A 128 13.14 15.25 15.99
N LYS A 129 11.98 15.79 16.36
CA LYS A 129 11.46 17.05 15.80
C LYS A 129 12.43 18.22 15.97
N LYS A 130 13.07 18.35 17.14
CA LYS A 130 14.04 19.41 17.44
C LYS A 130 15.31 19.32 16.58
N ASN A 131 15.59 18.19 15.96
CA ASN A 131 16.77 17.97 15.13
C ASN A 131 16.56 18.38 13.65
N LEU A 132 15.33 18.80 13.30
CA LEU A 132 15.04 19.30 11.94
C LEU A 132 15.70 20.66 11.71
N ASN A 133 16.29 20.81 10.53
CA ASN A 133 16.86 22.07 10.07
C ASN A 133 16.55 22.29 8.57
N ASN A 134 17.07 23.35 7.99
CA ASN A 134 16.83 23.72 6.60
C ASN A 134 17.65 22.93 5.57
N LYS A 135 18.35 21.87 5.97
CA LYS A 135 19.20 21.04 5.10
C LYS A 135 18.82 19.57 5.15
N ASN A 136 18.45 19.06 6.33
CA ASN A 136 18.30 17.62 6.54
C ASN A 136 16.93 17.07 6.15
N ILE A 137 16.93 15.77 5.81
CA ILE A 137 15.75 14.93 5.57
C ILE A 137 15.84 13.76 6.53
N PHE A 138 14.78 13.51 7.30
CA PHE A 138 14.68 12.28 8.09
C PHE A 138 13.82 11.26 7.33
N ILE A 139 14.33 10.02 7.25
CA ILE A 139 13.62 8.85 6.74
C ILE A 139 13.43 7.82 7.86
N PHE A 140 12.41 6.98 7.75
CA PHE A 140 12.09 5.99 8.77
C PHE A 140 12.51 4.60 8.32
N GLY A 141 13.37 3.98 9.13
CA GLY A 141 13.92 2.66 8.89
C GLY A 141 13.20 1.57 9.64
N ILE A 142 12.81 0.53 8.92
CA ILE A 142 12.22 -0.70 9.47
C ILE A 142 13.26 -1.82 9.37
N LYS A 143 13.39 -2.62 10.42
CA LYS A 143 14.29 -3.78 10.40
C LYS A 143 13.78 -4.81 9.39
N PRO A 144 14.57 -5.19 8.38
CA PRO A 144 14.15 -6.17 7.37
C PRO A 144 13.90 -7.54 7.99
N THR A 145 12.84 -8.20 7.54
CA THR A 145 12.52 -9.59 7.89
C THR A 145 12.88 -10.59 6.77
N ASN A 146 13.09 -10.08 5.56
CA ASN A 146 13.47 -10.86 4.39
C ASN A 146 14.16 -9.97 3.33
N PRO A 147 14.89 -10.53 2.35
CA PRO A 147 15.51 -9.78 1.27
C PRO A 147 14.50 -9.49 0.16
N SER A 148 13.70 -8.43 0.32
CA SER A 148 12.74 -7.97 -0.68
C SER A 148 13.39 -7.04 -1.71
N SER A 149 13.09 -7.22 -2.99
CA SER A 149 13.45 -6.28 -4.07
C SER A 149 12.42 -5.15 -4.27
N GLU A 150 11.35 -5.13 -3.47
CA GLU A 150 10.25 -4.17 -3.60
C GLU A 150 10.50 -2.87 -2.82
N TYR A 151 11.44 -2.89 -1.88
CA TYR A 151 11.73 -1.76 -0.97
C TYR A 151 13.06 -1.09 -1.26
N GLY A 152 13.14 0.19 -0.93
CA GLY A 152 14.40 0.86 -0.76
C GLY A 152 15.10 0.41 0.52
N TYR A 153 16.42 0.43 0.51
CA TYR A 153 17.29 0.08 1.65
C TYR A 153 18.25 1.21 1.94
N PHE A 154 18.68 1.27 3.20
CA PHE A 154 19.77 2.17 3.55
C PHE A 154 20.65 1.63 4.67
N LEU A 155 21.91 2.06 4.65
CA LEU A 155 22.89 1.85 5.71
C LEU A 155 23.04 3.12 6.53
N THR A 156 23.38 2.99 7.79
CA THR A 156 23.56 4.13 8.69
C THR A 156 24.83 4.05 9.51
N LYS A 157 25.40 5.24 9.80
CA LYS A 157 26.40 5.44 10.86
C LYS A 157 25.77 6.25 11.98
N LYS A 158 25.94 5.81 13.23
CA LYS A 158 25.48 6.54 14.40
C LYS A 158 26.30 7.82 14.56
N ILE A 159 25.63 8.96 14.70
CA ILE A 159 26.29 10.25 14.95
C ILE A 159 26.23 10.56 16.45
N ASN A 160 25.03 10.40 17.07
CA ASN A 160 24.83 10.55 18.50
C ASN A 160 23.70 9.65 18.99
N LYS A 161 23.29 9.78 20.26
CA LYS A 161 22.22 8.94 20.86
C LYS A 161 20.94 8.90 20.05
N ASN A 162 20.58 9.99 19.34
CA ASN A 162 19.29 10.16 18.68
C ASN A 162 19.37 10.23 17.15
N ILE A 163 20.56 10.44 16.56
CA ILE A 163 20.72 10.70 15.12
C ILE A 163 21.61 9.60 14.51
N ASN A 164 21.07 9.00 13.44
CA ASN A 164 21.79 8.10 12.57
C ASN A 164 21.86 8.71 11.16
N LYS A 165 23.07 9.01 10.69
CA LYS A 165 23.27 9.51 9.31
C LYS A 165 23.17 8.35 8.33
N VAL A 166 22.44 8.55 7.23
CA VAL A 166 22.40 7.60 6.12
C VAL A 166 23.71 7.72 5.34
N THR A 167 24.43 6.60 5.23
CA THR A 167 25.70 6.52 4.50
C THR A 167 25.53 5.99 3.08
N LYS A 168 24.49 5.20 2.85
CA LYS A 168 24.16 4.65 1.53
C LYS A 168 22.66 4.43 1.43
N PHE A 169 22.05 4.89 0.35
CA PHE A 169 20.67 4.63 -0.01
C PHE A 169 20.61 3.85 -1.32
N ILE A 170 19.74 2.84 -1.42
CA ILE A 170 19.62 1.97 -2.59
C ILE A 170 18.15 1.68 -2.79
N GLU A 171 17.56 2.19 -3.85
CA GLU A 171 16.16 1.94 -4.19
C GLU A 171 16.03 0.62 -4.93
N LYS A 172 15.15 -0.26 -4.45
CA LYS A 172 14.77 -1.54 -5.07
C LYS A 172 15.95 -2.39 -5.57
N PRO A 173 16.87 -2.81 -4.71
CA PRO A 173 18.02 -3.61 -5.10
C PRO A 173 17.59 -5.01 -5.59
N SER A 174 18.49 -5.70 -6.31
CA SER A 174 18.32 -7.14 -6.56
C SER A 174 18.28 -7.92 -5.24
N LYS A 175 17.67 -9.11 -5.23
CA LYS A 175 17.61 -9.96 -4.01
C LYS A 175 18.99 -10.27 -3.43
N SER A 176 20.02 -10.49 -4.27
CA SER A 176 21.40 -10.68 -3.83
C SER A 176 21.94 -9.47 -3.09
N LYS A 177 21.79 -8.27 -3.69
CA LYS A 177 22.22 -7.01 -3.08
C LYS A 177 21.44 -6.68 -1.79
N ALA A 178 20.12 -7.01 -1.77
CA ALA A 178 19.30 -6.87 -0.55
C ALA A 178 19.83 -7.74 0.60
N LYS A 179 20.21 -9.01 0.33
CA LYS A 179 20.87 -9.89 1.32
C LYS A 179 22.14 -9.24 1.87
N GLN A 180 23.02 -8.73 1.01
CA GLN A 180 24.26 -8.05 1.44
C GLN A 180 24.00 -6.82 2.32
N VAL A 181 22.96 -6.04 2.02
CA VAL A 181 22.60 -4.87 2.84
C VAL A 181 22.05 -5.31 4.20
N ILE A 182 21.26 -6.37 4.27
CA ILE A 182 20.76 -6.95 5.53
C ILE A 182 21.92 -7.46 6.41
N THR A 183 22.88 -8.19 5.85
CA THR A 183 24.09 -8.64 6.56
C THR A 183 24.85 -7.47 7.18
N LYS A 184 24.88 -6.31 6.49
CA LYS A 184 25.46 -5.06 7.00
C LYS A 184 24.54 -4.27 7.94
N LYS A 185 23.51 -4.93 8.53
CA LYS A 185 22.52 -4.33 9.43
C LYS A 185 21.78 -3.13 8.82
N GLY A 186 21.49 -3.17 7.51
CA GLY A 186 20.71 -2.17 6.80
C GLY A 186 19.23 -2.24 7.17
N TYR A 187 18.49 -1.19 6.79
CA TYR A 187 17.07 -0.99 7.07
C TYR A 187 16.27 -0.84 5.78
N TRP A 188 15.00 -1.26 5.78
CA TRP A 188 14.05 -0.87 4.75
C TRP A 188 13.67 0.60 4.91
N ASN A 189 13.55 1.31 3.80
CA ASN A 189 12.91 2.62 3.77
C ASN A 189 11.38 2.44 3.82
N SER A 190 10.75 3.02 4.82
CA SER A 190 9.28 2.91 4.98
C SER A 190 8.49 3.82 4.03
N GLY A 191 9.14 4.66 3.23
CA GLY A 191 8.46 5.65 2.39
C GLY A 191 7.82 6.80 3.17
N ILE A 192 8.21 6.98 4.45
CA ILE A 192 7.78 8.09 5.30
C ILE A 192 8.93 9.08 5.39
N PHE A 193 8.65 10.36 5.14
CA PHE A 193 9.66 11.43 5.13
C PHE A 193 9.29 12.53 6.11
N PHE A 194 10.28 13.04 6.83
CA PHE A 194 10.09 14.08 7.84
C PHE A 194 11.16 15.14 7.70
N LEU A 195 10.79 16.36 7.37
CA LEU A 195 11.70 17.46 7.09
C LEU A 195 10.97 18.80 7.19
N ARG A 196 11.73 19.89 7.22
CA ARG A 196 11.15 21.24 7.11
C ARG A 196 10.83 21.58 5.66
N LYS A 197 9.83 22.44 5.44
CA LYS A 197 9.45 22.93 4.10
C LYS A 197 10.62 23.56 3.37
N ASP A 198 11.42 24.38 4.04
CA ASP A 198 12.61 25.02 3.44
C ASP A 198 13.68 24.01 3.02
N SER A 199 13.93 22.97 3.84
CA SER A 199 14.81 21.87 3.47
C SER A 199 14.33 21.17 2.19
N LEU A 200 13.02 20.87 2.10
CA LEU A 200 12.42 20.27 0.91
C LEU A 200 12.64 21.15 -0.33
N ILE A 201 12.28 22.42 -0.24
CA ILE A 201 12.41 23.38 -1.35
C ILE A 201 13.88 23.51 -1.78
N ASN A 202 14.82 23.61 -0.85
CA ASN A 202 16.25 23.73 -1.13
C ASN A 202 16.77 22.49 -1.87
N ASN A 203 16.36 21.27 -1.45
CA ASN A 203 16.74 20.05 -2.15
C ASN A 203 16.18 20.01 -3.57
N PHE A 204 14.89 20.37 -3.80
CA PHE A 204 14.33 20.43 -5.14
C PHE A 204 14.97 21.48 -6.02
N LYS A 205 15.24 22.69 -5.51
CA LYS A 205 15.95 23.75 -6.25
C LYS A 205 17.33 23.29 -6.70
N LYS A 206 18.03 22.53 -5.84
CA LYS A 206 19.39 22.04 -6.14
C LYS A 206 19.38 20.85 -7.10
N ILE A 207 18.53 19.86 -6.86
CA ILE A 207 18.59 18.54 -7.52
C ILE A 207 17.60 18.44 -8.69
N GLN A 208 16.41 19.06 -8.58
CA GLN A 208 15.30 18.96 -9.53
C GLN A 208 14.75 20.33 -9.92
N LYS A 209 15.62 21.26 -10.33
CA LYS A 209 15.31 22.66 -10.62
C LYS A 209 14.11 22.85 -11.56
N LYS A 210 14.04 22.09 -12.66
CA LYS A 210 12.92 22.15 -13.61
C LYS A 210 11.61 21.74 -12.95
N THR A 211 11.61 20.62 -12.19
CA THR A 211 10.42 20.15 -11.47
C THR A 211 9.94 21.16 -10.43
N TYR A 212 10.88 21.80 -9.71
CA TYR A 212 10.55 22.88 -8.78
C TYR A 212 9.77 24.01 -9.48
N ARG A 213 10.28 24.51 -10.60
CA ARG A 213 9.63 25.60 -11.38
C ARG A 213 8.23 25.20 -11.85
N TYR A 214 8.08 24.01 -12.42
CA TYR A 214 6.80 23.53 -12.94
C TYR A 214 5.76 23.29 -11.83
N CYS A 215 6.17 22.72 -10.69
CA CYS A 215 5.27 22.55 -9.55
C CYS A 215 4.88 23.89 -8.94
N LEU A 216 5.82 24.83 -8.82
CA LEU A 216 5.54 26.18 -8.31
C LEU A 216 4.55 26.92 -9.22
N ASP A 217 4.76 26.90 -10.53
CA ASP A 217 3.83 27.51 -11.49
C ASP A 217 2.45 26.82 -11.44
N SER A 218 2.42 25.49 -11.32
CA SER A 218 1.19 24.74 -11.21
C SER A 218 0.38 25.09 -9.95
N VAL A 219 1.06 25.32 -8.82
CA VAL A 219 0.43 25.72 -7.55
C VAL A 219 -0.02 27.18 -7.60
N ASN A 220 0.80 28.08 -8.17
CA ASN A 220 0.43 29.50 -8.30
C ASN A 220 -0.79 29.73 -9.17
N LYS A 221 -0.98 28.90 -10.21
CA LYS A 221 -2.13 28.91 -11.11
C LYS A 221 -3.28 27.98 -10.64
N ALA A 222 -3.17 27.42 -9.44
CA ALA A 222 -4.19 26.49 -8.91
C ALA A 222 -5.49 27.26 -8.55
N LYS A 223 -6.63 26.63 -8.84
CA LYS A 223 -7.93 27.09 -8.39
C LYS A 223 -8.27 26.48 -7.05
N LEU A 224 -8.66 27.29 -6.07
CA LEU A 224 -9.10 26.81 -4.75
C LEU A 224 -10.63 26.76 -4.71
N LYS A 225 -11.21 25.57 -4.46
CA LYS A 225 -12.66 25.36 -4.28
C LYS A 225 -12.88 24.29 -3.19
N ASN A 226 -13.69 24.61 -2.19
CA ASN A 226 -14.08 23.67 -1.12
C ASN A 226 -12.87 22.94 -0.49
N ASN A 227 -11.87 23.69 0.03
CA ASN A 227 -10.61 23.16 0.60
C ASN A 227 -9.77 22.32 -0.35
N THR A 228 -10.03 22.38 -1.67
CA THR A 228 -9.32 21.60 -2.70
C THR A 228 -8.58 22.55 -3.65
N PHE A 229 -7.26 22.40 -3.73
CA PHE A 229 -6.40 23.05 -4.71
C PHE A 229 -6.38 22.21 -5.98
N TYR A 230 -7.02 22.68 -7.03
CA TYR A 230 -6.98 22.10 -8.36
C TYR A 230 -5.73 22.60 -9.08
N LEU A 231 -4.67 21.80 -9.10
CA LEU A 231 -3.40 22.17 -9.71
C LEU A 231 -3.55 22.42 -11.22
N ASN A 232 -2.79 23.39 -11.74
CA ASN A 232 -2.77 23.68 -13.18
C ASN A 232 -2.15 22.51 -13.94
N LYS A 233 -2.88 21.95 -14.92
CA LYS A 233 -2.49 20.75 -15.66
C LYS A 233 -1.29 20.99 -16.58
N SER A 234 -1.29 22.07 -17.36
CA SER A 234 -0.24 22.35 -18.36
C SER A 234 1.16 22.50 -17.74
N SER A 235 1.23 23.03 -16.53
CA SER A 235 2.47 23.14 -15.77
C SER A 235 2.83 21.82 -15.07
N PHE A 236 1.87 21.17 -14.40
CA PHE A 236 2.13 19.95 -13.63
C PHE A 236 2.66 18.80 -14.47
N ILE A 237 2.12 18.59 -15.69
CA ILE A 237 2.54 17.50 -16.58
C ILE A 237 4.01 17.60 -17.02
N LYS A 238 4.61 18.79 -16.99
CA LYS A 238 6.04 19.03 -17.32
C LYS A 238 6.99 18.62 -16.18
N SER A 239 6.48 18.33 -14.99
CA SER A 239 7.28 17.85 -13.87
C SER A 239 7.77 16.41 -14.10
N VAL A 240 8.85 16.03 -13.40
CA VAL A 240 9.44 14.69 -13.52
C VAL A 240 8.45 13.61 -13.07
N ASP A 241 8.43 12.46 -13.75
CA ASP A 241 7.67 11.28 -13.31
C ASP A 241 8.61 10.32 -12.56
N LYS A 242 8.94 10.68 -11.33
CA LYS A 242 9.82 9.88 -10.46
C LYS A 242 9.32 9.89 -9.01
N SER A 243 9.62 8.82 -8.26
CA SER A 243 9.41 8.84 -6.81
C SER A 243 10.36 9.84 -6.14
N PHE A 244 10.02 10.24 -4.93
CA PHE A 244 10.87 11.11 -4.11
C PHE A 244 12.21 10.44 -3.79
N ASP A 245 12.20 9.13 -3.66
CA ASP A 245 13.37 8.30 -3.43
C ASP A 245 14.39 8.47 -4.56
N TYR A 246 13.97 8.25 -5.80
CA TYR A 246 14.84 8.42 -7.00
C TYR A 246 15.15 9.88 -7.32
N ALA A 247 14.18 10.78 -7.13
CA ALA A 247 14.36 12.17 -7.52
C ALA A 247 15.27 12.94 -6.56
N ILE A 248 15.17 12.66 -5.26
CA ILE A 248 15.81 13.43 -4.19
C ILE A 248 16.71 12.57 -3.31
N LEU A 249 16.22 11.47 -2.69
CA LEU A 249 16.99 10.76 -1.66
C LEU A 249 18.28 10.15 -2.18
N GLU A 250 18.32 9.60 -3.38
CA GLU A 250 19.56 9.06 -3.96
C GLU A 250 20.67 10.11 -4.13
N LYS A 251 20.31 11.41 -4.18
CA LYS A 251 21.21 12.52 -4.48
C LYS A 251 21.39 13.49 -3.30
N ALA A 252 20.53 13.41 -2.31
CA ALA A 252 20.60 14.29 -1.14
C ALA A 252 21.78 13.89 -0.23
N LYS A 253 22.52 14.90 0.28
CA LYS A 253 23.71 14.70 1.12
C LYS A 253 23.39 14.57 2.61
N GLU A 254 22.35 15.25 3.06
CA GLU A 254 22.00 15.36 4.49
C GLU A 254 20.75 14.55 4.81
N ILE A 255 20.89 13.20 4.79
CA ILE A 255 19.82 12.29 5.14
C ILE A 255 20.12 11.67 6.50
N ASN A 256 19.16 11.76 7.41
CA ASN A 256 19.19 11.13 8.71
C ASN A 256 18.11 10.04 8.80
N ALA A 257 18.32 9.03 9.62
CA ALA A 257 17.39 7.92 9.79
C ALA A 257 16.87 7.85 11.22
N ILE A 258 15.56 7.63 11.33
CA ILE A 258 14.86 7.24 12.56
C ILE A 258 14.58 5.74 12.47
N LYS A 259 15.25 4.96 13.28
CA LYS A 259 15.07 3.49 13.33
C LYS A 259 13.83 3.15 14.15
N LEU A 260 12.93 2.39 13.57
CA LEU A 260 11.68 1.97 14.21
C LEU A 260 11.68 0.45 14.41
N ASN A 261 11.39 0.04 15.63
CA ASN A 261 11.11 -1.36 15.96
C ASN A 261 9.61 -1.55 16.19
N ILE A 262 8.85 -1.43 15.11
CA ILE A 262 7.39 -1.55 15.09
C ILE A 262 6.97 -2.43 13.91
N PRO A 263 5.83 -3.14 14.01
CA PRO A 263 5.24 -3.79 12.86
C PRO A 263 4.84 -2.74 11.82
N TRP A 264 5.33 -2.95 10.61
CA TRP A 264 5.08 -2.14 9.44
C TRP A 264 4.93 -3.04 8.21
N SER A 265 4.01 -2.69 7.33
CA SER A 265 3.88 -3.32 6.02
C SER A 265 3.31 -2.30 5.02
N ASP A 266 3.84 -2.33 3.79
CA ASP A 266 3.22 -1.60 2.67
C ASP A 266 2.02 -2.37 2.08
N LEU A 267 1.72 -3.59 2.58
CA LEU A 267 0.66 -4.47 2.08
C LEU A 267 0.72 -4.65 0.56
N GLY A 268 1.92 -4.82 0.03
CA GLY A 268 2.20 -4.92 -1.40
C GLY A 268 1.75 -6.24 -2.03
N SER A 269 1.47 -7.26 -1.23
CA SER A 269 1.06 -8.60 -1.67
C SER A 269 -0.14 -9.11 -0.87
N TRP A 270 -0.90 -10.02 -1.49
CA TRP A 270 -1.99 -10.74 -0.81
C TRP A 270 -1.50 -11.59 0.36
N MET A 271 -0.26 -12.05 0.33
CA MET A 271 0.34 -12.76 1.45
C MET A 271 0.49 -11.87 2.69
N GLU A 272 0.90 -10.63 2.54
CA GLU A 272 0.96 -9.68 3.65
C GLU A 272 -0.43 -9.35 4.19
N ILE A 273 -1.40 -9.19 3.30
CA ILE A 273 -2.80 -9.02 3.67
C ILE A 273 -3.30 -10.23 4.47
N SER A 274 -3.04 -11.46 4.01
CA SER A 274 -3.45 -12.70 4.70
C SER A 274 -2.83 -12.83 6.09
N LYS A 275 -1.57 -12.43 6.28
CA LYS A 275 -0.93 -12.40 7.61
C LYS A 275 -1.66 -11.47 8.59
N ILE A 276 -2.15 -10.32 8.12
CA ILE A 276 -2.95 -9.42 8.95
C ILE A 276 -4.28 -10.07 9.32
N TYR A 277 -4.95 -10.72 8.36
CA TYR A 277 -6.16 -11.46 8.65
C TYR A 277 -5.92 -12.61 9.62
N GLN A 278 -4.83 -13.36 9.48
CA GLN A 278 -4.46 -14.43 10.43
C GLN A 278 -4.20 -13.89 11.83
N LYS A 279 -3.50 -12.76 11.96
CA LYS A 279 -3.24 -12.11 13.25
C LYS A 279 -4.51 -11.55 13.90
N ASN A 280 -5.46 -11.05 13.12
CA ASN A 280 -6.77 -10.60 13.57
C ASN A 280 -7.82 -11.72 13.65
N LYS A 281 -7.45 -12.95 13.25
CA LYS A 281 -8.30 -14.17 13.24
C LYS A 281 -9.01 -14.44 14.56
N LEU A 282 -8.40 -14.10 15.68
CA LEU A 282 -8.93 -14.29 17.03
C LEU A 282 -10.17 -13.44 17.36
N LYS A 283 -10.43 -12.36 16.66
CA LYS A 283 -11.56 -11.44 16.96
C LYS A 283 -12.78 -11.65 16.07
N TYR A 284 -12.62 -12.14 14.83
CA TYR A 284 -13.71 -12.26 13.85
C TYR A 284 -14.15 -13.71 13.55
N LEU A 285 -13.34 -14.71 13.88
CA LEU A 285 -13.69 -16.14 13.72
C LEU A 285 -14.51 -16.71 14.89
N LYS A 286 -15.01 -15.88 15.80
CA LYS A 286 -16.04 -16.30 16.75
C LYS A 286 -17.37 -16.43 16.03
N LYS A 287 -17.55 -17.50 15.32
CA LYS A 287 -18.71 -18.25 14.83
C LYS A 287 -18.70 -18.49 13.31
N LYS A 288 -18.33 -19.73 12.95
CA LYS A 288 -18.99 -20.55 11.92
C LYS A 288 -19.02 -20.00 10.48
N ASN A 289 -17.84 -19.74 9.88
CA ASN A 289 -17.77 -19.57 8.42
C ASN A 289 -16.88 -20.64 7.78
N VAL A 290 -16.86 -21.86 8.36
CA VAL A 290 -16.15 -23.02 7.81
C VAL A 290 -17.15 -23.90 7.10
N TYR A 291 -16.94 -24.13 5.82
CA TYR A 291 -17.79 -24.96 4.97
C TYR A 291 -17.02 -26.17 4.49
N TYR A 292 -17.40 -27.36 4.96
CA TYR A 292 -16.82 -28.62 4.51
C TYR A 292 -17.38 -29.02 3.17
N ARG A 293 -16.52 -29.56 2.31
CA ARG A 293 -16.84 -30.05 0.97
C ARG A 293 -16.11 -31.38 0.74
N PRO A 294 -16.54 -32.21 -0.21
CA PRO A 294 -15.88 -33.50 -0.48
C PRO A 294 -14.38 -33.34 -0.81
N TRP A 295 -13.99 -32.22 -1.41
CA TRP A 295 -12.62 -31.93 -1.77
C TRP A 295 -11.77 -31.28 -0.63
N GLY A 296 -12.39 -30.96 0.51
CA GLY A 296 -11.73 -30.29 1.63
C GLY A 296 -12.63 -29.32 2.35
N LYS A 297 -12.22 -28.08 2.49
CA LYS A 297 -13.03 -27.05 3.14
C LYS A 297 -12.67 -25.66 2.61
N TYR A 298 -13.59 -24.72 2.79
CA TYR A 298 -13.26 -23.31 2.69
C TYR A 298 -13.76 -22.53 3.91
N ILE A 299 -13.14 -21.39 4.13
CA ILE A 299 -13.46 -20.48 5.21
C ILE A 299 -13.71 -19.11 4.58
N ASN A 300 -14.87 -18.54 4.79
CA ASN A 300 -15.10 -17.14 4.44
C ASN A 300 -14.35 -16.28 5.46
N LEU A 301 -13.28 -15.63 5.00
CA LEU A 301 -12.43 -14.80 5.83
C LEU A 301 -12.98 -13.37 5.96
N PHE A 302 -13.56 -12.87 4.88
CA PHE A 302 -14.09 -11.53 4.84
C PHE A 302 -15.05 -11.31 3.66
N GLU A 303 -16.18 -10.65 3.91
CA GLU A 303 -17.18 -10.28 2.91
C GLU A 303 -17.41 -8.78 2.92
N GLY A 304 -17.35 -8.13 1.75
CA GLY A 304 -17.66 -6.73 1.52
C GLY A 304 -18.73 -6.57 0.44
N LYS A 305 -19.14 -5.35 0.17
CA LYS A 305 -20.28 -5.06 -0.72
C LYS A 305 -20.19 -5.74 -2.10
N ASN A 306 -18.99 -5.89 -2.68
CA ASN A 306 -18.77 -6.47 -4.02
C ASN A 306 -17.55 -7.40 -4.04
N PHE A 307 -17.16 -7.97 -2.91
CA PHE A 307 -16.05 -8.93 -2.86
C PHE A 307 -16.15 -9.83 -1.64
N LEU A 308 -15.59 -11.04 -1.79
CA LEU A 308 -15.52 -12.08 -0.76
C LEU A 308 -14.12 -12.66 -0.77
N VAL A 309 -13.51 -12.79 0.40
CA VAL A 309 -12.20 -13.45 0.59
C VAL A 309 -12.41 -14.77 1.27
N LYS A 310 -11.87 -15.84 0.68
CA LYS A 310 -11.94 -17.22 1.22
C LYS A 310 -10.54 -17.80 1.38
N GLU A 311 -10.36 -18.65 2.38
CA GLU A 311 -9.27 -19.62 2.43
C GLU A 311 -9.80 -20.98 1.99
N LEU A 312 -9.29 -21.50 0.89
CA LEU A 312 -9.57 -22.85 0.41
C LEU A 312 -8.50 -23.81 0.93
N THR A 313 -8.91 -24.96 1.45
CA THR A 313 -8.01 -26.09 1.76
C THR A 313 -8.44 -27.27 0.91
N ILE A 314 -7.58 -27.66 -0.05
CA ILE A 314 -7.81 -28.82 -0.92
C ILE A 314 -7.03 -30.00 -0.35
N ASN A 315 -7.76 -31.07 0.01
CA ASN A 315 -7.17 -32.28 0.54
C ASN A 315 -6.22 -32.96 -0.45
N SER A 316 -5.43 -33.91 0.04
CA SER A 316 -4.60 -34.77 -0.79
C SER A 316 -5.46 -35.48 -1.86
N LYS A 317 -4.96 -35.57 -3.10
CA LYS A 317 -5.63 -36.25 -4.22
C LYS A 317 -7.07 -35.81 -4.49
N SER A 318 -7.36 -34.53 -4.24
CA SER A 318 -8.70 -33.97 -4.39
C SER A 318 -8.72 -32.77 -5.35
N SER A 319 -9.87 -32.47 -5.91
CA SER A 319 -10.07 -31.33 -6.81
C SER A 319 -11.41 -30.65 -6.59
N ILE A 320 -11.48 -29.34 -6.83
CA ILE A 320 -12.79 -28.68 -6.99
C ILE A 320 -13.39 -29.07 -8.34
N SER A 321 -14.69 -28.83 -8.53
CA SER A 321 -15.35 -29.01 -9.83
C SER A 321 -14.68 -28.18 -10.93
N LEU A 322 -14.72 -28.66 -12.17
CA LEU A 322 -14.48 -27.79 -13.32
C LEU A 322 -15.71 -26.88 -13.47
N GLN A 323 -15.52 -25.59 -13.29
CA GLN A 323 -16.64 -24.64 -13.11
C GLN A 323 -16.35 -23.29 -13.74
N LYS A 324 -17.42 -22.48 -13.94
CA LYS A 324 -17.32 -21.06 -14.29
C LYS A 324 -18.29 -20.21 -13.46
N HIS A 325 -18.09 -18.89 -13.51
CA HIS A 325 -18.96 -17.90 -12.87
C HIS A 325 -19.37 -16.82 -13.88
N HIS A 326 -20.65 -16.43 -13.86
CA HIS A 326 -21.16 -15.40 -14.77
C HIS A 326 -21.02 -13.98 -14.21
N HIS A 327 -20.98 -13.83 -12.87
CA HIS A 327 -21.10 -12.51 -12.22
C HIS A 327 -19.91 -12.13 -11.35
N ARG A 328 -18.90 -13.00 -11.27
CA ARG A 328 -17.67 -12.71 -10.51
C ARG A 328 -16.41 -13.17 -11.23
N SER A 329 -15.33 -12.53 -10.88
CA SER A 329 -13.97 -12.97 -11.17
C SER A 329 -13.29 -13.40 -9.88
N GLU A 330 -12.23 -14.19 -9.99
CA GLU A 330 -11.49 -14.69 -8.85
C GLU A 330 -10.01 -14.42 -8.99
N HIS A 331 -9.34 -14.15 -7.88
CA HIS A 331 -7.90 -14.09 -7.79
C HIS A 331 -7.45 -15.10 -6.76
N TRP A 332 -6.69 -16.09 -7.20
CA TRP A 332 -6.16 -17.13 -6.35
C TRP A 332 -4.69 -16.90 -6.04
N MET A 333 -4.33 -17.02 -4.76
CA MET A 333 -2.97 -17.02 -4.29
C MET A 333 -2.67 -18.30 -3.56
N VAL A 334 -1.69 -19.05 -4.02
CA VAL A 334 -1.22 -20.26 -3.34
C VAL A 334 -0.42 -19.87 -2.11
N THR A 335 -0.88 -20.30 -0.93
CA THR A 335 -0.19 -20.07 0.34
C THR A 335 0.57 -21.31 0.84
N GLN A 336 0.16 -22.50 0.36
CA GLN A 336 0.80 -23.78 0.70
C GLN A 336 0.59 -24.80 -0.41
N GLY A 337 1.64 -25.58 -0.72
CA GLY A 337 1.60 -26.68 -1.67
C GLY A 337 1.89 -26.25 -3.12
N LYS A 338 1.57 -27.15 -4.07
CA LYS A 338 1.81 -26.97 -5.50
C LYS A 338 0.59 -27.45 -6.31
N PRO A 339 -0.53 -26.68 -6.31
CA PRO A 339 -1.71 -27.08 -7.08
C PRO A 339 -1.46 -27.05 -8.57
N LYS A 340 -2.16 -27.94 -9.28
CA LYS A 340 -2.40 -27.84 -10.70
C LYS A 340 -3.65 -26.99 -10.91
N ILE A 341 -3.56 -25.95 -11.72
CA ILE A 341 -4.64 -25.02 -12.01
C ILE A 341 -4.97 -25.10 -13.49
N THR A 342 -6.27 -25.24 -13.77
CA THR A 342 -6.82 -25.18 -15.12
C THR A 342 -7.58 -23.87 -15.30
N ILE A 343 -7.32 -23.14 -16.37
CA ILE A 343 -8.11 -21.97 -16.79
C ILE A 343 -8.36 -22.09 -18.30
N ASN A 344 -9.62 -22.25 -18.68
CA ASN A 344 -10.05 -22.57 -20.03
C ASN A 344 -9.29 -23.80 -20.56
N LYS A 345 -8.55 -23.67 -21.66
CA LYS A 345 -7.73 -24.74 -22.28
C LYS A 345 -6.32 -24.84 -21.69
N LYS A 346 -5.90 -23.93 -20.82
CA LYS A 346 -4.54 -23.89 -20.25
C LYS A 346 -4.47 -24.55 -18.89
N THR A 347 -3.46 -25.37 -18.68
CA THR A 347 -3.18 -26.05 -17.42
C THR A 347 -1.73 -25.83 -17.01
N PHE A 348 -1.51 -25.47 -15.74
CA PHE A 348 -0.18 -25.19 -15.21
C PHE A 348 -0.12 -25.42 -13.70
N PHE A 349 1.08 -25.60 -13.16
CA PHE A 349 1.31 -25.67 -11.72
C PHE A 349 1.67 -24.30 -11.16
N LYS A 350 1.20 -24.03 -9.94
CA LYS A 350 1.58 -22.87 -9.14
C LYS A 350 2.23 -23.30 -7.83
N LYS A 351 3.25 -22.58 -7.38
CA LYS A 351 3.93 -22.79 -6.10
C LYS A 351 3.43 -21.77 -5.06
N ALA A 352 3.74 -22.01 -3.81
CA ALA A 352 3.51 -21.02 -2.75
C ALA A 352 4.11 -19.66 -3.14
N ASN A 353 3.35 -18.57 -2.85
CA ASN A 353 3.63 -17.19 -3.21
C ASN A 353 3.40 -16.82 -4.69
N GLU A 354 2.87 -17.70 -5.49
CA GLU A 354 2.41 -17.39 -6.84
C GLU A 354 0.89 -17.19 -6.86
N SER A 355 0.44 -16.33 -7.76
CA SER A 355 -0.98 -16.02 -7.92
C SER A 355 -1.45 -16.18 -9.36
N VAL A 356 -2.76 -16.30 -9.53
CA VAL A 356 -3.41 -16.36 -10.83
C VAL A 356 -4.75 -15.63 -10.79
N PHE A 357 -5.07 -14.94 -11.87
CA PHE A 357 -6.35 -14.26 -12.06
C PHE A 357 -7.26 -15.10 -12.97
N ILE A 358 -8.52 -15.26 -12.55
CA ILE A 358 -9.57 -15.97 -13.27
C ILE A 358 -10.62 -14.94 -13.68
N PRO A 359 -10.72 -14.61 -14.97
CA PRO A 359 -11.74 -13.68 -15.46
C PRO A 359 -13.15 -14.24 -15.26
N THR A 360 -14.13 -13.35 -15.17
CA THR A 360 -15.55 -13.72 -15.25
C THR A 360 -15.81 -14.52 -16.54
N GLY A 361 -16.53 -15.65 -16.42
CA GLY A 361 -16.84 -16.54 -17.52
C GLY A 361 -15.75 -17.58 -17.87
N ALA A 362 -14.56 -17.46 -17.31
CA ALA A 362 -13.50 -18.45 -17.55
C ALA A 362 -13.80 -19.78 -16.84
N ILE A 363 -13.64 -20.90 -17.54
CA ILE A 363 -13.75 -22.24 -16.98
C ILE A 363 -12.49 -22.54 -16.20
N HIS A 364 -12.61 -22.97 -14.94
CA HIS A 364 -11.44 -23.16 -14.10
C HIS A 364 -11.60 -24.28 -13.07
N ARG A 365 -10.47 -24.80 -12.59
CA ARG A 365 -10.38 -25.85 -11.58
C ARG A 365 -9.04 -25.80 -10.85
N ILE A 366 -9.05 -26.26 -9.57
CA ILE A 366 -7.87 -26.56 -8.76
C ILE A 366 -7.83 -28.05 -8.50
N GLU A 367 -6.66 -28.64 -8.70
CA GLU A 367 -6.39 -30.08 -8.45
C GLU A 367 -5.16 -30.21 -7.56
N ASN A 368 -5.23 -31.05 -6.55
CA ASN A 368 -4.11 -31.41 -5.69
C ASN A 368 -3.71 -32.86 -5.86
N TYR A 369 -2.60 -33.11 -6.55
CA TYR A 369 -2.06 -34.46 -6.78
C TYR A 369 -1.12 -34.94 -5.68
N PHE A 370 -0.75 -34.08 -4.74
CA PHE A 370 0.27 -34.37 -3.73
C PHE A 370 -0.33 -34.87 -2.43
N LYS A 371 0.48 -35.54 -1.58
CA LYS A 371 0.08 -36.07 -0.27
C LYS A 371 -0.27 -34.96 0.74
N LYS A 372 0.33 -33.77 0.65
CA LYS A 372 0.03 -32.65 1.53
C LYS A 372 -1.11 -31.80 0.98
N SER A 373 -1.93 -31.24 1.86
CA SER A 373 -2.99 -30.31 1.47
C SER A 373 -2.45 -29.06 0.80
N VAL A 374 -3.21 -28.55 -0.15
CA VAL A 374 -2.99 -27.25 -0.77
C VAL A 374 -3.84 -26.21 -0.07
N LYS A 375 -3.29 -25.00 0.17
CA LYS A 375 -4.07 -23.86 0.64
C LYS A 375 -3.97 -22.71 -0.33
N ILE A 376 -5.10 -22.06 -0.55
CA ILE A 376 -5.25 -20.93 -1.47
C ILE A 376 -6.06 -19.85 -0.78
N ILE A 377 -5.63 -18.61 -0.92
CA ILE A 377 -6.48 -17.44 -0.66
C ILE A 377 -7.15 -17.06 -1.97
N GLU A 378 -8.47 -17.11 -1.96
CA GLU A 378 -9.35 -16.72 -3.05
C GLU A 378 -9.98 -15.37 -2.75
N VAL A 379 -9.87 -14.45 -3.67
CA VAL A 379 -10.57 -13.16 -3.64
C VAL A 379 -11.56 -13.13 -4.78
N GLN A 380 -12.82 -13.23 -4.47
CA GLN A 380 -13.91 -13.06 -5.42
C GLN A 380 -14.30 -11.59 -5.53
N THR A 381 -14.56 -11.11 -6.73
CA THR A 381 -15.03 -9.74 -6.97
C THR A 381 -16.13 -9.75 -8.03
N GLY A 382 -17.31 -9.24 -7.68
CA GLY A 382 -18.46 -9.25 -8.59
C GLY A 382 -19.75 -8.82 -7.92
N SER A 383 -20.84 -8.90 -8.68
CA SER A 383 -22.19 -8.56 -8.21
C SER A 383 -22.86 -9.70 -7.46
N ILE A 384 -22.56 -10.95 -7.82
CA ILE A 384 -23.10 -12.16 -7.18
C ILE A 384 -21.93 -13.01 -6.70
N LEU A 385 -21.80 -13.18 -5.37
CA LEU A 385 -20.69 -13.90 -4.70
C LEU A 385 -21.17 -15.19 -4.03
N ARG A 386 -22.38 -15.63 -4.33
CA ARG A 386 -23.01 -16.82 -3.76
C ARG A 386 -22.74 -18.07 -4.61
N GLU A 387 -22.94 -19.25 -4.03
CA GLU A 387 -22.72 -20.54 -4.72
C GLU A 387 -23.66 -20.79 -5.90
N ASN A 388 -24.81 -20.11 -5.98
CA ASN A 388 -25.71 -20.20 -7.13
C ASN A 388 -25.16 -19.60 -8.44
N ASP A 389 -24.04 -18.83 -8.38
CA ASP A 389 -23.30 -18.37 -9.57
C ASP A 389 -22.30 -19.43 -10.08
N ILE A 390 -22.31 -20.65 -9.54
CA ILE A 390 -21.40 -21.73 -9.97
C ILE A 390 -22.08 -22.60 -11.04
N VAL A 391 -21.57 -22.56 -12.26
CA VAL A 391 -21.91 -23.50 -13.31
C VAL A 391 -20.85 -24.59 -13.36
N ARG A 392 -21.22 -25.84 -13.10
CA ARG A 392 -20.30 -26.99 -13.06
C ARG A 392 -20.36 -27.77 -14.36
N TYR A 393 -19.18 -28.02 -14.94
CA TYR A 393 -19.02 -28.82 -16.17
C TYR A 393 -18.58 -30.26 -15.88
N ARG A 394 -17.73 -30.45 -14.87
CA ARG A 394 -17.24 -31.77 -14.45
C ARG A 394 -17.01 -31.76 -12.94
N ASP A 395 -17.63 -32.70 -12.28
CA ASP A 395 -17.53 -32.88 -10.83
C ASP A 395 -17.45 -34.36 -10.47
N ILE A 396 -16.33 -34.76 -9.86
CA ILE A 396 -16.08 -36.16 -9.48
C ILE A 396 -16.91 -36.58 -8.24
N TYR A 397 -17.64 -35.68 -7.63
CA TYR A 397 -18.44 -35.90 -6.42
C TYR A 397 -19.96 -35.91 -6.70
N GLY A 398 -20.38 -35.95 -7.96
CA GLY A 398 -21.79 -36.09 -8.35
C GLY A 398 -22.70 -34.90 -8.06
N ARG A 399 -22.15 -33.66 -7.96
CA ARG A 399 -22.94 -32.44 -7.68
C ARG A 399 -23.41 -31.72 -8.95
N ILE A 400 -23.30 -32.33 -10.10
CA ILE A 400 -23.90 -31.84 -11.35
C ILE A 400 -25.35 -32.30 -11.36
N LYS A 401 -26.31 -31.36 -11.43
CA LYS A 401 -27.71 -31.64 -11.68
C LYS A 401 -27.96 -31.70 -13.16
#